data_81f8ae047dcae0e5a2cd6d3e01ae9c78
#
_entry.id   81f8ae047dcae0e5a2cd6d3e01ae9c78
#
_cell.length_a   1.000
_cell.length_b   1.000
_cell.length_c   1.000
_cell.angle_alpha   90.00
_cell.angle_beta   90.00
_cell.angle_gamma   90.00
#
_symmetry.space_group_name_H-M   'P 1'
#
loop_
_entity.id
_entity.type
_entity.pdbx_description
1 polymer ?
#
loop_
_entity_poly.entity_id
_entity_poly.type
_entity_poly.pdbx_seq_one_letter_code
_entity_poly.pdbx_strand_id
1 'polypeptide(L)'
;DRIKTQKTILLPAFAISAFALVGYAAADRQAPVIHSNKIVVPYGTYLTPSDFEITDNRDNLDVMDVSIKSGTYEAKQLGTYRVTVTVTDTFQNTTDKEVEVQVIDNEAPVIASRTEGGYIADVEANGSNNLLDYVKATDNVDGDVSEFITFEGGIDTTVIGEQKVVAHVEDNAGN
;
A
#
# COMPACT_ATOMS: atom_id res chain seq x y z
N ASP A 1 -0.77 -95.89 -34.97
CA ASP A 1 0.04 -94.90 -34.24
C ASP A 1 -0.40 -93.52 -34.60
N ARG A 2 -1.08 -92.86 -33.63
CA ARG A 2 -1.51 -91.48 -33.77
C ARG A 2 -0.51 -90.56 -33.06
N ILE A 3 0.24 -89.83 -33.85
CA ILE A 3 1.11 -88.77 -33.36
C ILE A 3 0.23 -87.63 -32.88
N LYS A 4 0.19 -87.38 -31.55
CA LYS A 4 -0.44 -86.18 -30.95
C LYS A 4 0.51 -85.01 -31.07
N THR A 5 0.20 -84.08 -32.00
CA THR A 5 0.90 -82.81 -32.13
C THR A 5 0.46 -81.91 -30.99
N GLN A 6 1.33 -81.67 -30.04
CA GLN A 6 1.09 -80.61 -29.03
C GLN A 6 1.34 -79.27 -29.70
N LYS A 7 0.29 -78.45 -29.76
CA LYS A 7 0.42 -77.03 -30.09
C LYS A 7 0.87 -76.27 -28.87
N THR A 8 2.13 -75.86 -28.89
CA THR A 8 2.62 -74.87 -27.91
C THR A 8 2.05 -73.50 -28.26
N ILE A 9 1.16 -72.98 -27.41
CA ILE A 9 0.67 -71.60 -27.53
C ILE A 9 1.72 -70.73 -26.87
N LEU A 10 2.49 -69.93 -27.65
CA LEU A 10 3.32 -68.92 -27.19
C LEU A 10 2.39 -67.70 -26.83
N LEU A 11 2.21 -67.43 -25.53
CA LEU A 11 1.62 -66.21 -25.07
C LEU A 11 2.62 -65.05 -25.30
N PRO A 12 2.20 -63.94 -25.92
CA PRO A 12 3.08 -62.83 -26.06
C PRO A 12 3.43 -62.28 -24.65
N ALA A 13 4.73 -62.12 -24.40
CA ALA A 13 5.20 -61.45 -23.23
C ALA A 13 4.64 -60.01 -23.26
N PHE A 14 3.73 -59.72 -22.36
CA PHE A 14 3.35 -58.34 -22.10
C PHE A 14 4.61 -57.63 -21.61
N ALA A 15 5.17 -56.79 -22.45
CA ALA A 15 6.13 -55.80 -22.01
C ALA A 15 5.40 -54.89 -21.03
N ILE A 16 5.67 -55.08 -19.74
CA ILE A 16 5.33 -54.10 -18.71
C ILE A 16 6.19 -52.89 -19.05
N SER A 17 5.63 -51.93 -19.78
CA SER A 17 6.23 -50.60 -19.89
C SER A 17 6.29 -50.08 -18.47
N ALA A 18 7.51 -49.94 -17.98
CA ALA A 18 7.75 -49.17 -16.77
C ALA A 18 7.19 -47.75 -17.01
N PHE A 19 5.99 -47.52 -16.56
CA PHE A 19 5.53 -46.14 -16.34
C PHE A 19 6.52 -45.56 -15.35
N ALA A 20 7.39 -44.70 -15.86
CA ALA A 20 8.17 -43.84 -14.99
C ALA A 20 7.16 -43.18 -14.04
N LEU A 21 7.28 -43.49 -12.77
CA LEU A 21 6.60 -42.76 -11.73
C LEU A 21 7.13 -41.32 -11.82
N VAL A 22 6.50 -40.52 -12.66
CA VAL A 22 6.64 -39.06 -12.55
C VAL A 22 6.12 -38.78 -11.14
N GLY A 23 7.03 -38.44 -10.22
CA GLY A 23 6.66 -38.18 -8.84
C GLY A 23 5.52 -37.19 -8.86
N TYR A 24 4.34 -37.63 -8.47
CA TYR A 24 3.26 -36.74 -8.15
C TYR A 24 3.76 -35.96 -6.94
N ALA A 25 4.22 -34.71 -7.18
CA ALA A 25 4.35 -33.77 -6.08
C ALA A 25 3.00 -33.81 -5.36
N ALA A 26 3.02 -34.16 -4.07
CA ALA A 26 1.78 -34.26 -3.31
C ALA A 26 1.02 -32.96 -3.51
N ALA A 27 -0.26 -33.06 -3.88
CA ALA A 27 -1.11 -31.89 -4.08
C ALA A 27 -1.08 -31.05 -2.80
N ASP A 28 -0.92 -29.74 -2.96
CA ASP A 28 -1.05 -28.83 -1.82
C ASP A 28 -2.48 -28.86 -1.30
N ARG A 29 -2.62 -28.92 0.02
CA ARG A 29 -3.90 -28.94 0.72
C ARG A 29 -3.95 -27.90 1.82
N GLN A 30 -2.92 -27.06 1.91
CA GLN A 30 -2.87 -25.99 2.89
C GLN A 30 -3.31 -24.70 2.19
N ALA A 31 -4.24 -24.00 2.81
CA ALA A 31 -4.69 -22.72 2.30
C ALA A 31 -3.71 -21.62 2.74
N PRO A 32 -3.58 -20.56 1.96
CA PRO A 32 -2.81 -19.37 2.34
C PRO A 32 -3.22 -18.80 3.69
N VAL A 33 -2.30 -18.15 4.37
CA VAL A 33 -2.53 -17.51 5.66
C VAL A 33 -2.42 -16.00 5.51
N ILE A 34 -3.47 -15.29 5.91
CA ILE A 34 -3.48 -13.83 5.99
C ILE A 34 -3.15 -13.46 7.43
N HIS A 35 -1.96 -12.91 7.67
CA HIS A 35 -1.49 -12.55 9.01
C HIS A 35 -2.07 -11.23 9.50
N SER A 36 -2.28 -10.27 8.58
CA SER A 36 -2.83 -8.96 8.91
C SER A 36 -4.18 -9.06 9.60
N ASN A 37 -4.30 -8.47 10.80
CA ASN A 37 -5.59 -8.24 11.48
C ASN A 37 -6.02 -6.78 11.33
N LYS A 38 -5.01 -5.90 11.30
CA LYS A 38 -5.15 -4.47 11.11
C LYS A 38 -3.98 -3.97 10.27
N ILE A 39 -4.28 -3.04 9.37
CA ILE A 39 -3.28 -2.25 8.65
C ILE A 39 -3.58 -0.77 8.81
N VAL A 40 -2.55 0.06 8.73
CA VAL A 40 -2.65 1.51 8.75
C VAL A 40 -2.10 2.03 7.44
N VAL A 41 -2.88 2.83 6.75
CA VAL A 41 -2.52 3.35 5.43
C VAL A 41 -2.69 4.87 5.37
N PRO A 42 -1.84 5.58 4.61
CA PRO A 42 -1.99 7.00 4.34
C PRO A 42 -3.31 7.33 3.64
N TYR A 43 -3.81 8.54 3.86
CA TYR A 43 -4.91 9.11 3.08
C TYR A 43 -4.61 9.04 1.57
N GLY A 44 -5.60 8.62 0.79
CA GLY A 44 -5.47 8.44 -0.66
C GLY A 44 -4.94 7.08 -1.10
N THR A 45 -4.62 6.17 -0.20
CA THR A 45 -4.12 4.82 -0.54
C THR A 45 -5.22 3.95 -1.16
N TYR A 46 -4.98 3.42 -2.34
CA TYR A 46 -5.80 2.36 -2.94
C TYR A 46 -5.18 1.01 -2.59
N LEU A 47 -5.94 0.18 -1.89
CA LEU A 47 -5.46 -1.10 -1.37
C LEU A 47 -5.03 -2.06 -2.48
N THR A 48 -3.90 -2.70 -2.27
CA THR A 48 -3.31 -3.72 -3.13
C THR A 48 -2.99 -4.98 -2.34
N PRO A 49 -2.78 -6.13 -2.97
CA PRO A 49 -2.38 -7.36 -2.26
C PRO A 49 -1.13 -7.20 -1.38
N SER A 50 -0.19 -6.33 -1.78
CA SER A 50 1.06 -6.08 -1.04
C SER A 50 0.88 -5.29 0.27
N ASP A 51 -0.29 -4.71 0.51
CA ASP A 51 -0.60 -4.05 1.77
C ASP A 51 -0.90 -5.05 2.90
N PHE A 52 -1.10 -6.34 2.54
CA PHE A 52 -1.43 -7.39 3.48
C PHE A 52 -0.28 -8.38 3.62
N GLU A 53 -0.03 -8.81 4.85
CA GLU A 53 0.92 -9.89 5.12
C GLU A 53 0.25 -11.24 4.84
N ILE A 54 0.62 -11.84 3.71
CA ILE A 54 0.06 -13.10 3.21
C ILE A 54 1.20 -14.07 2.98
N THR A 55 1.05 -15.28 3.46
CA THR A 55 2.01 -16.37 3.23
C THR A 55 1.31 -17.65 2.85
N ASP A 56 2.03 -18.48 2.12
CA ASP A 56 1.65 -19.85 1.83
C ASP A 56 2.86 -20.78 1.97
N ASN A 57 2.62 -22.09 2.08
CA ASN A 57 3.67 -23.09 2.23
C ASN A 57 4.43 -23.39 0.92
N ARG A 58 3.87 -23.00 -0.23
CA ARG A 58 4.41 -23.27 -1.57
C ARG A 58 4.42 -22.06 -2.48
N ASP A 59 3.39 -21.25 -2.43
CA ASP A 59 3.16 -20.17 -3.36
C ASP A 59 3.64 -18.83 -2.81
N ASN A 60 4.19 -18.01 -3.68
CA ASN A 60 4.47 -16.61 -3.38
C ASN A 60 3.25 -15.75 -3.75
N LEU A 61 3.16 -14.55 -3.19
CA LEU A 61 2.04 -13.63 -3.40
C LEU A 61 1.76 -13.32 -4.89
N ASP A 62 2.80 -13.28 -5.71
CA ASP A 62 2.72 -12.96 -7.15
C ASP A 62 2.01 -14.02 -8.01
N VAL A 63 1.87 -15.25 -7.51
CA VAL A 63 1.18 -16.33 -8.20
C VAL A 63 -0.17 -16.69 -7.58
N MET A 64 -0.48 -16.15 -6.39
CA MET A 64 -1.77 -16.33 -5.73
C MET A 64 -2.82 -15.37 -6.32
N ASP A 65 -4.08 -15.81 -6.36
CA ASP A 65 -5.21 -14.94 -6.69
C ASP A 65 -5.70 -14.23 -5.42
N VAL A 66 -5.55 -12.89 -5.37
CA VAL A 66 -5.96 -12.07 -4.23
C VAL A 66 -7.06 -11.12 -4.64
N SER A 67 -8.20 -11.26 -3.99
CA SER A 67 -9.37 -10.38 -4.16
C SER A 67 -9.61 -9.59 -2.87
N ILE A 68 -9.77 -8.28 -3.00
CA ILE A 68 -10.08 -7.37 -1.89
C ILE A 68 -11.47 -6.81 -2.11
N LYS A 69 -12.42 -7.21 -1.24
CA LYS A 69 -13.76 -6.61 -1.20
C LYS A 69 -13.72 -5.43 -0.24
N SER A 70 -13.67 -4.24 -0.80
CA SER A 70 -13.46 -2.99 -0.06
C SER A 70 -14.63 -2.58 0.84
N GLY A 71 -15.84 -3.11 0.62
CA GLY A 71 -16.99 -2.75 1.46
C GLY A 71 -17.27 -1.25 1.42
N THR A 72 -17.17 -0.60 2.57
CA THR A 72 -17.33 0.86 2.74
C THR A 72 -16.00 1.62 2.75
N TYR A 73 -14.89 0.97 2.37
CA TYR A 73 -13.58 1.60 2.37
C TYR A 73 -13.52 2.78 1.39
N GLU A 74 -13.10 3.91 1.90
CA GLU A 74 -12.91 5.14 1.15
C GLU A 74 -11.47 5.63 1.35
N ALA A 75 -10.66 5.55 0.28
CA ALA A 75 -9.24 5.91 0.33
C ALA A 75 -9.01 7.38 0.74
N LYS A 76 -9.93 8.25 0.37
CA LYS A 76 -9.88 9.70 0.64
C LYS A 76 -10.82 10.14 1.76
N GLN A 77 -10.93 9.32 2.79
CA GLN A 77 -11.65 9.65 4.00
C GLN A 77 -10.94 9.04 5.20
N LEU A 78 -10.57 9.87 6.16
CA LEU A 78 -9.98 9.39 7.42
C LEU A 78 -10.99 8.52 8.17
N GLY A 79 -10.50 7.44 8.77
CA GLY A 79 -11.38 6.55 9.54
C GLY A 79 -10.88 5.11 9.61
N THR A 80 -11.72 4.28 10.21
CA THR A 80 -11.47 2.85 10.34
C THR A 80 -12.53 2.07 9.56
N TYR A 81 -12.08 1.19 8.70
CA TYR A 81 -12.89 0.41 7.77
C TYR A 81 -12.63 -1.08 7.97
N ARG A 82 -13.51 -1.91 7.42
CA ARG A 82 -13.32 -3.36 7.35
C ARG A 82 -13.38 -3.81 5.90
N VAL A 83 -12.38 -4.56 5.49
CA VAL A 83 -12.28 -5.14 4.15
C VAL A 83 -12.20 -6.65 4.26
N THR A 84 -12.77 -7.37 3.31
CA THR A 84 -12.60 -8.82 3.23
C THR A 84 -11.53 -9.13 2.19
N VAL A 85 -10.47 -9.79 2.63
CA VAL A 85 -9.39 -10.27 1.76
C VAL A 85 -9.60 -11.75 1.53
N THR A 86 -9.72 -12.14 0.26
CA THR A 86 -9.81 -13.53 -0.20
C THR A 86 -8.53 -13.88 -0.93
N VAL A 87 -7.86 -14.95 -0.53
CA VAL A 87 -6.62 -15.43 -1.17
C VAL A 87 -6.79 -16.88 -1.59
N THR A 88 -6.47 -17.18 -2.84
CA THR A 88 -6.53 -18.52 -3.40
C THR A 88 -5.15 -18.88 -3.98
N ASP A 89 -4.60 -20.03 -3.56
CA ASP A 89 -3.34 -20.54 -4.07
C ASP A 89 -3.48 -21.21 -5.46
N THR A 90 -2.37 -21.66 -6.03
CA THR A 90 -2.37 -22.35 -7.35
C THR A 90 -3.04 -23.71 -7.32
N PHE A 91 -3.26 -24.30 -6.13
CA PHE A 91 -3.96 -25.56 -5.91
C PHE A 91 -5.43 -25.40 -5.55
N GLN A 92 -5.95 -24.16 -5.59
CA GLN A 92 -7.34 -23.79 -5.31
C GLN A 92 -7.73 -23.90 -3.82
N ASN A 93 -6.75 -23.88 -2.90
CA ASN A 93 -7.07 -23.68 -1.49
C ASN A 93 -7.29 -22.20 -1.23
N THR A 94 -8.33 -21.86 -0.49
CA THR A 94 -8.78 -20.47 -0.31
C THR A 94 -8.90 -20.11 1.16
N THR A 95 -8.53 -18.87 1.49
CA THR A 95 -8.74 -18.24 2.79
C THR A 95 -9.43 -16.91 2.63
N ASP A 96 -10.47 -16.69 3.43
CA ASP A 96 -11.14 -15.40 3.60
C ASP A 96 -10.82 -14.83 4.98
N LYS A 97 -10.51 -13.54 5.04
CA LYS A 97 -10.30 -12.84 6.30
C LYS A 97 -10.79 -11.40 6.25
N GLU A 98 -11.48 -10.99 7.29
CA GLU A 98 -11.79 -9.58 7.53
C GLU A 98 -10.58 -8.91 8.18
N VAL A 99 -10.12 -7.81 7.58
CA VAL A 99 -9.00 -7.00 8.04
C VAL A 99 -9.48 -5.58 8.31
N GLU A 100 -9.08 -5.04 9.46
CA GLU A 100 -9.31 -3.64 9.80
C GLU A 100 -8.31 -2.76 9.04
N VAL A 101 -8.80 -1.73 8.37
CA VAL A 101 -7.98 -0.74 7.65
C VAL A 101 -8.20 0.63 8.28
N GLN A 102 -7.15 1.23 8.83
CA GLN A 102 -7.18 2.57 9.35
C GLN A 102 -6.52 3.54 8.36
N VAL A 103 -7.31 4.49 7.84
CA VAL A 103 -6.81 5.58 6.99
C VAL A 103 -6.44 6.74 7.91
N ILE A 104 -5.19 7.17 7.84
CA ILE A 104 -4.65 8.27 8.65
C ILE A 104 -4.08 9.36 7.75
N ASP A 105 -4.01 10.55 8.31
CA ASP A 105 -3.18 11.61 7.80
C ASP A 105 -1.79 11.50 8.44
N ASN A 106 -0.77 11.44 7.62
CA ASN A 106 0.64 11.33 8.03
C ASN A 106 1.56 12.18 7.15
N GLU A 107 1.00 13.10 6.39
CA GLU A 107 1.74 14.05 5.56
C GLU A 107 1.67 15.43 6.21
N ALA A 108 2.82 16.10 6.30
CA ALA A 108 2.88 17.46 6.82
C ALA A 108 2.47 18.47 5.72
N PRO A 109 1.89 19.61 6.12
CA PRO A 109 1.56 20.69 5.20
C PRO A 109 2.78 21.22 4.45
N VAL A 110 2.55 21.67 3.23
CA VAL A 110 3.58 22.26 2.38
C VAL A 110 3.43 23.78 2.36
N ILE A 111 4.47 24.49 2.85
CA ILE A 111 4.56 25.95 2.74
C ILE A 111 5.10 26.31 1.35
N ALA A 112 4.43 27.21 0.67
CA ALA A 112 4.83 27.73 -0.63
C ALA A 112 4.82 29.27 -0.65
N SER A 113 5.67 29.86 -1.48
CA SER A 113 5.61 31.30 -1.75
C SER A 113 4.36 31.67 -2.54
N ARG A 114 3.79 32.84 -2.24
CA ARG A 114 2.75 33.47 -3.08
C ARG A 114 3.36 34.32 -4.20
N THR A 115 4.66 34.60 -4.14
CA THR A 115 5.38 35.42 -5.10
C THR A 115 6.22 34.57 -6.04
N GLU A 116 6.35 35.01 -7.30
CA GLU A 116 7.29 34.40 -8.24
C GLU A 116 8.73 34.64 -7.78
N GLY A 117 9.58 33.62 -7.85
CA GLY A 117 11.00 33.69 -7.48
C GLY A 117 11.34 33.29 -6.04
N GLY A 118 10.39 32.83 -5.25
CA GLY A 118 10.64 32.22 -3.95
C GLY A 118 10.17 33.03 -2.74
N TYR A 119 10.76 32.77 -1.58
CA TYR A 119 10.35 33.32 -0.28
C TYR A 119 10.94 34.71 0.02
N ILE A 120 11.14 35.53 -0.98
CA ILE A 120 11.65 36.91 -0.81
C ILE A 120 10.46 37.85 -0.77
N ALA A 121 10.37 38.64 0.30
CA ALA A 121 9.41 39.74 0.46
C ALA A 121 10.17 41.05 0.52
N ASP A 122 9.81 42.02 -0.33
CA ASP A 122 10.30 43.36 -0.25
C ASP A 122 9.37 44.16 0.71
N VAL A 123 9.92 44.57 1.86
CA VAL A 123 9.19 45.32 2.88
C VAL A 123 9.80 46.72 2.99
N GLU A 124 8.97 47.76 2.88
CA GLU A 124 9.44 49.13 3.00
C GLU A 124 9.92 49.44 4.42
N ALA A 125 11.00 50.22 4.53
CA ALA A 125 11.52 50.67 5.80
C ALA A 125 10.45 51.49 6.56
N ASN A 126 10.29 51.19 7.85
CA ASN A 126 9.25 51.71 8.72
C ASN A 126 7.79 51.43 8.27
N GLY A 127 7.63 50.53 7.31
CA GLY A 127 6.35 50.04 6.82
C GLY A 127 5.72 49.00 7.74
N SER A 128 4.42 48.81 7.59
CA SER A 128 3.73 47.63 8.15
C SER A 128 3.88 46.47 7.19
N ASN A 129 4.14 45.28 7.73
CA ASN A 129 4.16 44.05 6.92
C ASN A 129 3.27 42.99 7.55
N ASN A 130 2.67 42.16 6.68
CA ASN A 130 1.99 40.93 7.05
C ASN A 130 2.68 39.81 6.32
N LEU A 131 3.46 38.97 7.03
CA LEU A 131 4.22 37.88 6.42
C LEU A 131 3.33 36.84 5.73
N LEU A 132 2.06 36.72 6.15
CA LEU A 132 1.08 35.81 5.48
C LEU A 132 0.73 36.24 4.06
N ASP A 133 1.00 37.50 3.67
CA ASP A 133 0.77 37.97 2.32
C ASP A 133 1.77 37.33 1.30
N TYR A 134 2.89 36.80 1.80
CA TYR A 134 3.98 36.26 1.00
C TYR A 134 4.03 34.74 0.96
N VAL A 135 3.34 34.04 1.86
CA VAL A 135 3.35 32.59 1.96
C VAL A 135 1.94 32.01 2.06
N LYS A 136 1.80 30.77 1.64
CA LYS A 136 0.61 29.95 1.84
C LYS A 136 1.03 28.57 2.29
N ALA A 137 0.14 27.86 2.95
CA ALA A 137 0.33 26.44 3.27
C ALA A 137 -0.87 25.62 2.80
N THR A 138 -0.60 24.47 2.27
CA THR A 138 -1.63 23.52 1.83
C THR A 138 -1.30 22.12 2.31
N ASP A 139 -2.32 21.41 2.68
CA ASP A 139 -2.26 20.03 3.11
C ASP A 139 -3.15 19.14 2.24
N ASN A 140 -2.84 17.84 2.18
CA ASN A 140 -3.57 16.88 1.33
C ASN A 140 -4.94 16.49 1.90
N VAL A 141 -5.15 16.65 3.22
CA VAL A 141 -6.39 16.35 3.94
C VAL A 141 -7.12 17.61 4.35
N ASP A 142 -6.40 18.54 4.98
CA ASP A 142 -6.98 19.77 5.56
C ASP A 142 -7.13 20.92 4.55
N GLY A 143 -6.49 20.81 3.38
CA GLY A 143 -6.58 21.82 2.31
C GLY A 143 -5.74 23.05 2.62
N ASP A 144 -6.35 24.23 2.56
CA ASP A 144 -5.65 25.50 2.86
C ASP A 144 -5.53 25.69 4.37
N VAL A 145 -4.30 25.56 4.88
CA VAL A 145 -3.92 25.75 6.30
C VAL A 145 -3.08 27.00 6.52
N SER A 146 -3.12 27.95 5.59
CA SER A 146 -2.31 29.17 5.63
C SER A 146 -2.54 30.01 6.89
N GLU A 147 -3.74 29.97 7.47
CA GLU A 147 -4.06 30.70 8.70
C GLU A 147 -3.35 30.19 9.95
N PHE A 148 -2.88 28.92 9.89
CA PHE A 148 -2.12 28.29 11.00
C PHE A 148 -0.63 28.53 10.90
N ILE A 149 -0.13 29.22 9.85
CA ILE A 149 1.29 29.56 9.74
C ILE A 149 1.67 30.50 10.88
N THR A 150 2.70 30.12 11.62
CA THR A 150 3.35 30.93 12.63
C THR A 150 4.76 31.27 12.20
N PHE A 151 5.30 32.37 12.72
CA PHE A 151 6.65 32.81 12.37
C PHE A 151 7.50 32.88 13.62
N GLU A 152 8.69 32.26 13.54
CA GLU A 152 9.71 32.44 14.56
C GLU A 152 10.54 33.67 14.23
N GLY A 153 10.46 34.67 15.13
CA GLY A 153 11.00 36.00 14.90
C GLY A 153 10.04 36.89 14.12
N GLY A 154 10.53 38.01 13.67
CA GLY A 154 9.80 39.00 12.89
C GLY A 154 10.76 39.84 12.07
N ILE A 155 10.21 40.63 11.15
CA ILE A 155 10.98 41.63 10.39
C ILE A 155 11.00 42.92 11.16
N ASP A 156 12.22 43.41 11.48
CA ASP A 156 12.43 44.75 11.99
C ASP A 156 12.53 45.72 10.82
N THR A 157 11.45 46.44 10.53
CA THR A 157 11.38 47.36 9.37
C THR A 157 12.22 48.61 9.59
N THR A 158 12.81 48.81 10.77
CA THR A 158 13.74 49.96 11.04
C THR A 158 15.18 49.61 10.58
N VAL A 159 15.46 48.31 10.32
CA VAL A 159 16.75 47.84 9.88
C VAL A 159 16.70 47.55 8.38
N ILE A 160 17.60 48.21 7.63
CA ILE A 160 17.73 48.00 6.20
C ILE A 160 18.64 46.78 5.95
N GLY A 161 18.20 45.87 5.07
CA GLY A 161 18.95 44.66 4.65
C GLY A 161 18.12 43.37 4.70
N GLU A 162 18.75 42.28 4.39
CA GLU A 162 18.12 40.96 4.39
C GLU A 162 17.92 40.48 5.84
N GLN A 163 16.70 40.06 6.15
CA GLN A 163 16.34 39.43 7.41
C GLN A 163 15.72 38.08 7.11
N LYS A 164 16.00 37.06 7.93
CA LYS A 164 15.44 35.74 7.81
C LYS A 164 14.39 35.49 8.87
N VAL A 165 13.25 34.95 8.45
CA VAL A 165 12.16 34.51 9.33
C VAL A 165 11.86 33.08 9.02
N VAL A 166 11.63 32.26 10.04
CA VAL A 166 11.25 30.88 9.89
C VAL A 166 9.74 30.76 10.03
N ALA A 167 9.10 30.10 9.05
CA ALA A 167 7.67 29.83 9.08
C ALA A 167 7.44 28.37 9.52
N HIS A 168 6.47 28.17 10.39
CA HIS A 168 6.02 26.86 10.86
C HIS A 168 4.53 26.73 10.61
N VAL A 169 4.09 25.54 10.26
CA VAL A 169 2.69 25.18 10.17
C VAL A 169 2.52 23.71 10.59
N GLU A 170 1.41 23.43 11.22
CA GLU A 170 1.00 22.10 11.64
C GLU A 170 -0.45 21.90 11.20
N ASP A 171 -0.77 20.68 10.72
CA ASP A 171 -2.14 20.31 10.35
C ASP A 171 -2.96 19.86 11.58
N ASN A 172 -4.21 19.46 11.35
CA ASN A 172 -5.09 18.96 12.41
C ASN A 172 -4.66 17.59 12.96
N ALA A 173 -3.85 16.84 12.20
CA ALA A 173 -3.32 15.54 12.61
C ALA A 173 -2.05 15.67 13.45
N GLY A 174 -1.42 16.86 13.48
CA GLY A 174 -0.20 17.16 14.21
C GLY A 174 1.08 16.87 13.42
N ASN A 175 0.98 16.86 12.08
CA ASN A 175 2.14 16.74 11.21
C ASN A 175 2.74 18.11 10.87
#